data_273f6771cff95dceb685e60e7f546d46
#
_entry.id   273f6771cff95dceb685e60e7f546d46
#
_cell.length_a   1.000
_cell.length_b   1.000
_cell.length_c   1.000
_cell.angle_alpha   90.00
_cell.angle_beta   90.00
_cell.angle_gamma   90.00
#
_symmetry.space_group_name_H-M   'P 1'
#
loop_
_entity.id
_entity.type
_entity.pdbx_description
1 polymer ?
#
loop_
_entity_poly.entity_id
_entity_poly.type
_entity_poly.pdbx_seq_one_letter_code
_entity_poly.pdbx_strand_id
1 'polypeptide(L)'
;MFNYYNAFSRNIGWLTEAEQQQLKETKVAVGGLGGVGGDHSIVCARLGISNFHIADMDTYDYANFNRQAGANIDTVGVDKSKVITDTIMKINPEASVKNFHKGISTENLDEFLQGVDVYIDSLDIFALDIRRAVFKRCRELGIPAITAAPMGMGTAMLIFTATSMSFEDYFCFVDAKPSNTEAEVKQIFEDNIIRFIIGVSPSMQQRHYLMDNTRVNIMAEKVPSVCPGISLAAGVLCSNVLKLVLKRGGLIQAPRGLHFDAYRNCLIKTWRPFGNKNPIQRWMFNKIKALLKQQAS
;
A
#
# COMPACT_ATOMS: atom_id res chain seq x y z
N MET A 1 -6.10 4.92 -34.63
CA MET A 1 -6.93 5.47 -33.54
C MET A 1 -6.95 4.45 -32.40
N PHE A 2 -6.78 4.84 -31.17
CA PHE A 2 -6.84 3.94 -30.02
C PHE A 2 -8.25 3.34 -29.90
N ASN A 3 -8.31 2.07 -29.51
CA ASN A 3 -9.57 1.37 -29.23
C ASN A 3 -9.42 0.60 -27.93
N TYR A 4 -10.15 1.00 -26.92
CA TYR A 4 -10.09 0.44 -25.56
C TYR A 4 -10.32 -1.08 -25.54
N TYR A 5 -11.38 -1.56 -26.20
CA TYR A 5 -11.73 -2.98 -26.18
C TYR A 5 -10.71 -3.85 -26.90
N ASN A 6 -10.09 -3.34 -27.95
CA ASN A 6 -9.00 -4.05 -28.62
C ASN A 6 -7.75 -4.08 -27.74
N ALA A 7 -7.41 -2.96 -27.09
CA ALA A 7 -6.23 -2.86 -26.23
C ALA A 7 -6.29 -3.82 -25.03
N PHE A 8 -7.49 -4.04 -24.46
CA PHE A 8 -7.71 -4.90 -23.30
C PHE A 8 -8.38 -6.24 -23.63
N SER A 9 -8.47 -6.60 -24.91
CA SER A 9 -9.14 -7.82 -25.39
C SER A 9 -8.60 -9.13 -24.78
N ARG A 10 -7.31 -9.15 -24.40
CA ARG A 10 -6.67 -10.33 -23.79
C ARG A 10 -7.08 -10.55 -22.34
N ASN A 11 -7.79 -9.62 -21.71
CA ASN A 11 -8.43 -9.82 -20.41
C ASN A 11 -9.69 -10.68 -20.53
N ILE A 12 -10.35 -10.68 -21.69
CA ILE A 12 -11.59 -11.40 -21.92
C ILE A 12 -11.34 -12.92 -21.90
N GLY A 13 -12.18 -13.62 -21.16
CA GLY A 13 -11.99 -15.01 -20.78
C GLY A 13 -11.67 -15.16 -19.29
N TRP A 14 -10.87 -14.27 -18.72
CA TRP A 14 -10.74 -14.07 -17.26
C TRP A 14 -11.78 -13.09 -16.73
N LEU A 15 -12.16 -12.13 -17.56
CA LEU A 15 -13.24 -11.17 -17.37
C LEU A 15 -14.28 -11.35 -18.48
N THR A 16 -15.53 -11.01 -18.17
CA THR A 16 -16.56 -10.80 -19.18
C THR A 16 -16.43 -9.41 -19.80
N GLU A 17 -17.05 -9.17 -20.95
CA GLU A 17 -17.09 -7.84 -21.55
C GLU A 17 -17.76 -6.79 -20.63
N ALA A 18 -18.82 -7.19 -19.92
CA ALA A 18 -19.50 -6.34 -18.95
C ALA A 18 -18.59 -5.99 -17.74
N GLU A 19 -17.81 -6.95 -17.24
CA GLU A 19 -16.82 -6.69 -16.20
C GLU A 19 -15.68 -5.78 -16.69
N GLN A 20 -15.24 -5.93 -17.96
CA GLN A 20 -14.24 -5.04 -18.54
C GLN A 20 -14.79 -3.59 -18.68
N GLN A 21 -16.07 -3.44 -19.04
CA GLN A 21 -16.74 -2.14 -19.03
C GLN A 21 -16.81 -1.56 -17.60
N GLN A 22 -17.14 -2.37 -16.61
CA GLN A 22 -17.14 -1.95 -15.19
C GLN A 22 -15.75 -1.47 -14.75
N LEU A 23 -14.67 -2.16 -15.15
CA LEU A 23 -13.30 -1.71 -14.87
C LEU A 23 -12.98 -0.38 -15.56
N LYS A 24 -13.44 -0.16 -16.79
CA LYS A 24 -13.29 1.12 -17.50
C LYS A 24 -13.89 2.28 -16.69
N GLU A 25 -15.03 2.07 -16.05
CA GLU A 25 -15.76 3.07 -15.28
C GLU A 25 -15.19 3.24 -13.85
N THR A 26 -14.48 2.22 -13.35
CA THR A 26 -13.93 2.21 -11.99
C THR A 26 -12.93 3.33 -11.77
N LYS A 27 -13.03 3.99 -10.62
CA LYS A 27 -12.08 4.98 -10.14
C LYS A 27 -11.29 4.44 -8.95
N VAL A 28 -9.96 4.44 -9.07
CA VAL A 28 -9.07 4.10 -7.95
C VAL A 28 -8.32 5.34 -7.47
N ALA A 29 -8.12 5.42 -6.15
CA ALA A 29 -7.21 6.41 -5.57
C ALA A 29 -5.95 5.70 -5.07
N VAL A 30 -4.76 6.20 -5.46
CA VAL A 30 -3.47 5.63 -5.06
C VAL A 30 -2.68 6.68 -4.27
N GLY A 31 -2.49 6.42 -2.99
CA GLY A 31 -1.71 7.29 -2.11
C GLY A 31 -0.26 6.81 -2.02
N GLY A 32 0.68 7.64 -2.51
CA GLY A 32 2.10 7.29 -2.67
C GLY A 32 2.38 6.55 -3.99
N LEU A 33 3.42 6.98 -4.72
CA LEU A 33 3.83 6.40 -6.01
C LEU A 33 5.28 5.92 -5.98
N GLY A 34 5.82 5.76 -4.78
CA GLY A 34 7.17 5.24 -4.55
C GLY A 34 7.30 3.75 -4.87
N GLY A 35 7.79 2.97 -3.90
CA GLY A 35 8.14 1.56 -4.08
C GLY A 35 7.07 0.72 -4.77
N VAL A 36 5.84 0.74 -4.28
CA VAL A 36 4.76 -0.13 -4.80
C VAL A 36 3.68 0.64 -5.58
N GLY A 37 3.46 1.93 -5.28
CA GLY A 37 2.31 2.65 -5.82
C GLY A 37 2.38 2.89 -7.32
N GLY A 38 3.59 3.10 -7.86
CA GLY A 38 3.81 3.16 -9.30
C GLY A 38 3.39 1.87 -10.00
N ASP A 39 3.86 0.73 -9.48
CA ASP A 39 3.51 -0.61 -9.99
C ASP A 39 2.01 -0.89 -9.85
N HIS A 40 1.39 -0.57 -8.70
CA HIS A 40 -0.06 -0.71 -8.49
C HIS A 40 -0.85 0.08 -9.56
N SER A 41 -0.45 1.35 -9.81
CA SER A 41 -1.10 2.21 -10.79
C SER A 41 -0.98 1.65 -12.22
N ILE A 42 0.21 1.19 -12.59
CA ILE A 42 0.49 0.62 -13.92
C ILE A 42 -0.29 -0.69 -14.12
N VAL A 43 -0.33 -1.58 -13.13
CA VAL A 43 -1.08 -2.83 -13.23
C VAL A 43 -2.59 -2.55 -13.30
N CYS A 44 -3.12 -1.61 -12.50
CA CYS A 44 -4.52 -1.18 -12.61
C CYS A 44 -4.85 -0.64 -14.01
N ALA A 45 -3.97 0.21 -14.59
CA ALA A 45 -4.16 0.71 -15.94
C ALA A 45 -4.14 -0.42 -17.00
N ARG A 46 -3.26 -1.43 -16.83
CA ARG A 46 -3.20 -2.61 -17.73
C ARG A 46 -4.40 -3.56 -17.57
N LEU A 47 -5.10 -3.53 -16.44
CA LEU A 47 -6.38 -4.20 -16.27
C LEU A 47 -7.54 -3.45 -16.94
N GLY A 48 -7.30 -2.22 -17.43
CA GLY A 48 -8.30 -1.39 -18.10
C GLY A 48 -9.02 -0.40 -17.20
N ILE A 49 -8.62 -0.26 -15.92
CA ILE A 49 -9.13 0.82 -15.07
C ILE A 49 -8.74 2.15 -15.71
N SER A 50 -9.72 3.06 -15.85
CA SER A 50 -9.52 4.29 -16.62
C SER A 50 -9.62 5.56 -15.79
N ASN A 51 -10.01 5.50 -14.53
CA ASN A 51 -10.12 6.69 -13.69
C ASN A 51 -9.20 6.59 -12.47
N PHE A 52 -8.34 7.57 -12.31
CA PHE A 52 -7.31 7.58 -11.28
C PHE A 52 -7.27 8.90 -10.53
N HIS A 53 -7.20 8.83 -9.20
CA HIS A 53 -6.63 9.87 -8.36
C HIS A 53 -5.29 9.36 -7.86
N ILE A 54 -4.21 10.06 -8.13
CA ILE A 54 -2.87 9.67 -7.69
C ILE A 54 -2.22 10.79 -6.90
N ALA A 55 -1.48 10.45 -5.86
CA ALA A 55 -0.86 11.45 -4.99
C ALA A 55 0.57 11.06 -4.62
N ASP A 56 1.51 11.95 -4.91
CA ASP A 56 2.91 11.85 -4.47
C ASP A 56 3.57 13.22 -4.61
N MET A 57 4.47 13.58 -3.68
CA MET A 57 5.17 14.86 -3.68
C MET A 57 6.67 14.75 -4.02
N ASP A 58 7.16 13.52 -4.21
CA ASP A 58 8.58 13.24 -4.43
C ASP A 58 8.96 13.26 -5.90
N THR A 59 10.26 13.39 -6.14
CA THR A 59 10.92 13.14 -7.43
C THR A 59 11.64 11.80 -7.43
N TYR A 60 11.97 11.28 -8.63
CA TYR A 60 12.80 10.08 -8.75
C TYR A 60 14.28 10.39 -8.48
N ASP A 61 14.96 9.40 -7.85
CA ASP A 61 16.39 9.42 -7.57
C ASP A 61 17.03 8.10 -8.02
N TYR A 62 18.35 8.05 -8.19
CA TYR A 62 19.12 6.85 -8.52
C TYR A 62 18.86 5.70 -7.53
N ALA A 63 18.67 6.00 -6.24
CA ALA A 63 18.34 5.02 -5.21
C ALA A 63 16.98 4.32 -5.43
N ASN A 64 16.17 4.78 -6.37
CA ASN A 64 14.87 4.19 -6.71
C ASN A 64 14.94 3.13 -7.84
N PHE A 65 16.04 3.11 -8.62
CA PHE A 65 16.18 2.28 -9.83
C PHE A 65 15.97 0.80 -9.61
N ASN A 66 16.35 0.30 -8.44
CA ASN A 66 16.25 -1.12 -8.14
C ASN A 66 14.81 -1.63 -7.96
N ARG A 67 13.81 -0.71 -7.80
CA ARG A 67 12.47 -1.15 -7.40
C ARG A 67 11.28 -0.29 -7.81
N GLN A 68 11.46 0.95 -8.26
CA GLN A 68 10.34 1.82 -8.60
C GLN A 68 10.13 1.86 -10.12
N ALA A 69 8.92 1.50 -10.58
CA ALA A 69 8.61 1.27 -12.00
C ALA A 69 8.88 2.49 -12.91
N GLY A 70 8.75 3.71 -12.39
CA GLY A 70 9.01 4.93 -13.16
C GLY A 70 10.47 5.39 -13.13
N ALA A 71 11.32 4.78 -12.28
CA ALA A 71 12.69 5.24 -12.08
C ALA A 71 13.64 4.70 -13.17
N ASN A 72 14.22 5.60 -13.94
CA ASN A 72 15.25 5.33 -14.94
C ASN A 72 16.08 6.59 -15.21
N ILE A 73 17.07 6.50 -16.09
CA ILE A 73 18.00 7.61 -16.35
C ILE A 73 17.31 8.89 -16.82
N ASP A 74 16.21 8.76 -17.57
CA ASP A 74 15.49 9.89 -18.16
C ASP A 74 14.53 10.56 -17.15
N THR A 75 14.27 9.91 -15.99
CA THR A 75 13.28 10.36 -15.02
C THR A 75 13.88 10.85 -13.71
N VAL A 76 15.20 10.78 -13.53
CA VAL A 76 15.87 11.35 -12.34
C VAL A 76 15.56 12.84 -12.22
N GLY A 77 15.11 13.25 -11.02
CA GLY A 77 14.69 14.64 -10.74
C GLY A 77 13.30 15.00 -11.24
N VAL A 78 12.60 14.09 -11.92
CA VAL A 78 11.21 14.32 -12.39
C VAL A 78 10.22 13.85 -11.35
N ASP A 79 9.11 14.59 -11.19
CA ASP A 79 8.03 14.25 -10.25
C ASP A 79 7.48 12.83 -10.51
N LYS A 80 7.42 12.01 -9.46
CA LYS A 80 6.88 10.64 -9.55
C LYS A 80 5.46 10.63 -10.09
N SER A 81 4.63 11.54 -9.59
CA SER A 81 3.23 11.66 -10.00
C SER A 81 3.07 12.02 -11.47
N LYS A 82 3.96 12.86 -12.02
CA LYS A 82 3.97 13.19 -13.46
C LYS A 82 4.34 11.96 -14.30
N VAL A 83 5.42 11.26 -13.96
CA VAL A 83 5.91 10.08 -14.71
C VAL A 83 4.86 8.97 -14.72
N ILE A 84 4.20 8.71 -13.60
CA ILE A 84 3.15 7.69 -13.52
C ILE A 84 1.90 8.12 -14.30
N THR A 85 1.50 9.40 -14.23
CA THR A 85 0.42 9.95 -15.07
C THR A 85 0.72 9.70 -16.56
N ASP A 86 1.90 10.10 -17.03
CA ASP A 86 2.32 9.93 -18.40
C ASP A 86 2.34 8.45 -18.81
N THR A 87 2.73 7.56 -17.90
CA THR A 87 2.75 6.10 -18.15
C THR A 87 1.33 5.54 -18.27
N ILE A 88 0.41 5.93 -17.39
CA ILE A 88 -1.01 5.53 -17.48
C ILE A 88 -1.61 5.99 -18.81
N MET A 89 -1.39 7.25 -19.18
CA MET A 89 -1.89 7.83 -20.44
C MET A 89 -1.30 7.17 -21.69
N LYS A 90 -0.05 6.67 -21.62
CA LYS A 90 0.56 5.88 -22.71
C LYS A 90 -0.01 4.47 -22.83
N ILE A 91 -0.50 3.89 -21.73
CA ILE A 91 -1.18 2.58 -21.72
C ILE A 91 -2.63 2.74 -22.19
N ASN A 92 -3.33 3.74 -21.68
CA ASN A 92 -4.71 4.04 -21.98
C ASN A 92 -4.89 5.56 -22.21
N PRO A 93 -4.84 6.03 -23.46
CA PRO A 93 -5.03 7.45 -23.79
C PRO A 93 -6.42 8.02 -23.43
N GLU A 94 -7.41 7.14 -23.17
CA GLU A 94 -8.75 7.54 -22.71
C GLU A 94 -8.84 7.62 -21.18
N ALA A 95 -7.76 7.35 -20.45
CA ALA A 95 -7.77 7.43 -18.98
C ALA A 95 -7.90 8.88 -18.49
N SER A 96 -8.61 9.04 -17.38
CA SER A 96 -8.69 10.29 -16.63
C SER A 96 -7.83 10.18 -15.37
N VAL A 97 -6.82 11.02 -15.27
CA VAL A 97 -5.88 11.01 -14.13
C VAL A 97 -5.90 12.36 -13.44
N LYS A 98 -6.40 12.40 -12.18
CA LYS A 98 -6.29 13.57 -11.32
C LYS A 98 -5.05 13.44 -10.47
N ASN A 99 -4.10 14.34 -10.67
CA ASN A 99 -2.79 14.30 -10.03
C ASN A 99 -2.73 15.27 -8.84
N PHE A 100 -2.50 14.72 -7.65
CA PHE A 100 -2.26 15.46 -6.40
C PHE A 100 -0.77 15.54 -6.15
N HIS A 101 -0.06 16.34 -6.93
CA HIS A 101 1.41 16.47 -6.92
C HIS A 101 1.99 17.02 -5.61
N LYS A 102 1.16 17.58 -4.73
CA LYS A 102 1.55 18.01 -3.36
C LYS A 102 1.27 16.95 -2.30
N GLY A 103 0.93 15.73 -2.72
CA GLY A 103 0.54 14.66 -1.80
C GLY A 103 -0.89 14.80 -1.26
N ILE A 104 -1.20 14.00 -0.26
CA ILE A 104 -2.49 14.01 0.45
C ILE A 104 -2.31 14.82 1.74
N SER A 105 -3.25 15.72 2.00
CA SER A 105 -3.37 16.47 3.24
C SER A 105 -4.79 16.42 3.78
N THR A 106 -5.02 16.91 5.00
CA THR A 106 -6.36 17.02 5.58
C THR A 106 -7.28 17.94 4.78
N GLU A 107 -6.72 18.94 4.10
CA GLU A 107 -7.45 19.91 3.31
C GLU A 107 -7.92 19.36 1.98
N ASN A 108 -7.18 18.43 1.36
CA ASN A 108 -7.53 17.86 0.06
C ASN A 108 -8.07 16.43 0.11
N LEU A 109 -8.18 15.84 1.31
CA LEU A 109 -8.56 14.45 1.51
C LEU A 109 -9.92 14.10 0.91
N ASP A 110 -10.93 14.95 1.10
CA ASP A 110 -12.26 14.73 0.56
C ASP A 110 -12.27 14.80 -0.97
N GLU A 111 -11.50 15.72 -1.55
CA GLU A 111 -11.34 15.82 -2.99
C GLU A 111 -10.58 14.60 -3.56
N PHE A 112 -9.54 14.12 -2.85
CA PHE A 112 -8.78 12.94 -3.23
C PHE A 112 -9.63 11.66 -3.23
N LEU A 113 -10.61 11.56 -2.33
CA LEU A 113 -11.50 10.38 -2.22
C LEU A 113 -12.83 10.54 -2.97
N GLN A 114 -13.06 11.66 -3.66
CA GLN A 114 -14.33 11.95 -4.32
C GLN A 114 -14.65 10.96 -5.45
N GLY A 115 -15.72 10.18 -5.27
CA GLY A 115 -16.19 9.21 -6.27
C GLY A 115 -15.25 8.03 -6.47
N VAL A 116 -14.39 7.73 -5.52
CA VAL A 116 -13.44 6.62 -5.54
C VAL A 116 -14.14 5.31 -5.17
N ASP A 117 -13.91 4.26 -5.95
CA ASP A 117 -14.44 2.92 -5.69
C ASP A 117 -13.52 2.09 -4.78
N VAL A 118 -12.18 2.29 -4.88
CA VAL A 118 -11.18 1.59 -4.07
C VAL A 118 -10.01 2.53 -3.78
N TYR A 119 -9.59 2.61 -2.52
CA TYR A 119 -8.36 3.27 -2.12
C TYR A 119 -7.22 2.24 -2.02
N ILE A 120 -6.10 2.53 -2.68
CA ILE A 120 -4.86 1.75 -2.69
C ILE A 120 -3.82 2.50 -1.86
N ASP A 121 -3.47 1.95 -0.71
CA ASP A 121 -2.48 2.52 0.18
C ASP A 121 -1.07 2.09 -0.22
N SER A 122 -0.28 3.05 -0.63
CA SER A 122 1.14 2.91 -0.97
C SER A 122 1.98 4.02 -0.35
N LEU A 123 1.43 4.70 0.67
CA LEU A 123 2.13 5.75 1.40
C LEU A 123 3.38 5.20 2.07
N ASP A 124 4.36 6.06 2.29
CA ASP A 124 5.54 5.71 3.06
C ASP A 124 5.17 5.28 4.49
N ILE A 125 5.95 4.36 5.06
CA ILE A 125 5.69 3.81 6.40
C ILE A 125 5.62 4.88 7.48
N PHE A 126 6.32 5.99 7.30
CA PHE A 126 6.38 7.11 8.24
C PHE A 126 5.25 8.12 8.05
N ALA A 127 4.54 8.09 6.93
CA ALA A 127 3.35 8.90 6.68
C ALA A 127 2.11 8.39 7.45
N LEU A 128 2.28 8.09 8.76
CA LEU A 128 1.28 7.37 9.54
C LEU A 128 0.03 8.20 9.82
N ASP A 129 0.19 9.48 10.12
CA ASP A 129 -0.93 10.35 10.48
C ASP A 129 -1.89 10.55 9.31
N ILE A 130 -1.35 10.86 8.14
CA ILE A 130 -2.20 11.00 6.94
C ILE A 130 -2.78 9.66 6.51
N ARG A 131 -2.04 8.55 6.64
CA ARG A 131 -2.58 7.20 6.41
C ARG A 131 -3.79 6.91 7.29
N ARG A 132 -3.70 7.18 8.60
CA ARG A 132 -4.82 7.02 9.55
C ARG A 132 -6.03 7.85 9.13
N ALA A 133 -5.81 9.12 8.76
CA ALA A 133 -6.87 10.00 8.29
C ALA A 133 -7.56 9.45 7.02
N VAL A 134 -6.79 8.98 6.03
CA VAL A 134 -7.33 8.37 4.80
C VAL A 134 -8.15 7.12 5.10
N PHE A 135 -7.62 6.17 5.89
CA PHE A 135 -8.34 4.93 6.23
C PHE A 135 -9.63 5.20 7.03
N LYS A 136 -9.60 6.15 7.95
CA LYS A 136 -10.78 6.59 8.68
C LYS A 136 -11.82 7.15 7.71
N ARG A 137 -11.41 8.06 6.81
CA ARG A 137 -12.31 8.69 5.84
C ARG A 137 -12.87 7.68 4.83
N CYS A 138 -12.05 6.76 4.35
CA CYS A 138 -12.51 5.65 3.50
C CYS A 138 -13.63 4.85 4.19
N ARG A 139 -13.47 4.52 5.48
CA ARG A 139 -14.50 3.81 6.24
C ARG A 139 -15.80 4.60 6.35
N GLU A 140 -15.72 5.90 6.63
CA GLU A 140 -16.89 6.80 6.72
C GLU A 140 -17.65 6.89 5.39
N LEU A 141 -16.92 6.90 4.27
CA LEU A 141 -17.47 6.94 2.92
C LEU A 141 -17.86 5.56 2.35
N GLY A 142 -17.58 4.47 3.07
CA GLY A 142 -17.85 3.12 2.60
C GLY A 142 -16.85 2.64 1.51
N ILE A 143 -15.77 3.34 1.29
CA ILE A 143 -14.71 3.01 0.31
C ILE A 143 -13.83 1.91 0.88
N PRO A 144 -13.69 0.74 0.22
CA PRO A 144 -12.72 -0.26 0.62
C PRO A 144 -11.29 0.25 0.42
N ALA A 145 -10.44 0.02 1.44
CA ALA A 145 -9.05 0.41 1.45
C ALA A 145 -8.15 -0.83 1.51
N ILE A 146 -7.15 -0.91 0.64
CA ILE A 146 -6.25 -2.05 0.53
C ILE A 146 -4.79 -1.59 0.60
N THR A 147 -3.98 -2.32 1.37
CA THR A 147 -2.52 -2.13 1.43
C THR A 147 -1.81 -3.44 1.18
N ALA A 148 -0.75 -3.42 0.38
CA ALA A 148 0.14 -4.55 0.16
C ALA A 148 1.59 -4.09 0.31
N ALA A 149 2.18 -4.41 1.45
CA ALA A 149 3.54 -4.05 1.78
C ALA A 149 4.53 -5.09 1.24
N PRO A 150 5.56 -4.68 0.48
CA PRO A 150 6.62 -5.58 0.07
C PRO A 150 7.45 -5.98 1.30
N MET A 151 7.69 -7.28 1.44
CA MET A 151 8.42 -7.87 2.55
C MET A 151 9.52 -8.79 2.01
N GLY A 152 10.70 -8.23 1.72
CA GLY A 152 11.75 -8.92 1.00
C GLY A 152 11.29 -9.31 -0.41
N MET A 153 11.29 -10.60 -0.75
CA MET A 153 10.77 -11.14 -2.01
C MET A 153 9.32 -11.63 -1.90
N GLY A 154 8.62 -11.15 -0.88
CA GLY A 154 7.22 -11.44 -0.59
C GLY A 154 6.38 -10.18 -0.46
N THR A 155 5.10 -10.36 -0.14
CA THR A 155 4.16 -9.27 0.15
C THR A 155 3.19 -9.67 1.26
N ALA A 156 2.89 -8.73 2.14
CA ALA A 156 1.82 -8.86 3.12
C ALA A 156 0.69 -7.89 2.79
N MET A 157 -0.54 -8.39 2.79
CA MET A 157 -1.73 -7.63 2.35
C MET A 157 -2.80 -7.61 3.42
N LEU A 158 -3.42 -6.45 3.58
CA LEU A 158 -4.61 -6.21 4.40
C LEU A 158 -5.67 -5.46 3.60
N ILE A 159 -6.93 -5.82 3.83
CA ILE A 159 -8.10 -5.16 3.26
C ILE A 159 -9.00 -4.69 4.40
N PHE A 160 -9.40 -3.44 4.35
CA PHE A 160 -10.33 -2.81 5.27
C PHE A 160 -11.57 -2.35 4.52
N THR A 161 -12.73 -2.77 4.97
CA THR A 161 -14.04 -2.39 4.41
C THR A 161 -14.90 -1.76 5.49
N ALA A 162 -16.05 -1.22 5.13
CA ALA A 162 -16.99 -0.67 6.10
C ALA A 162 -17.43 -1.69 7.17
N THR A 163 -17.46 -2.98 6.82
CA THR A 163 -17.93 -4.07 7.70
C THR A 163 -16.80 -4.87 8.36
N SER A 164 -15.54 -4.68 7.95
CA SER A 164 -14.39 -5.33 8.58
C SER A 164 -14.00 -4.64 9.89
N MET A 165 -13.02 -5.20 10.62
CA MET A 165 -12.35 -4.46 11.70
C MET A 165 -11.78 -3.15 11.13
N SER A 166 -11.88 -2.05 11.87
CA SER A 166 -11.33 -0.77 11.45
C SER A 166 -9.80 -0.78 11.46
N PHE A 167 -9.20 0.16 10.72
CA PHE A 167 -7.75 0.35 10.71
C PHE A 167 -7.22 0.67 12.12
N GLU A 168 -7.89 1.57 12.83
CA GLU A 168 -7.54 1.97 14.19
C GLU A 168 -7.65 0.80 15.19
N ASP A 169 -8.74 0.02 15.13
CA ASP A 169 -8.92 -1.13 16.03
C ASP A 169 -7.92 -2.25 15.74
N TYR A 170 -7.53 -2.39 14.48
CA TYR A 170 -6.57 -3.43 14.07
C TYR A 170 -5.15 -3.12 14.52
N PHE A 171 -4.68 -1.89 14.32
CA PHE A 171 -3.31 -1.49 14.68
C PHE A 171 -3.18 -1.03 16.11
N CYS A 172 -4.27 -0.55 16.75
CA CYS A 172 -4.30 -0.05 18.13
C CYS A 172 -3.26 1.03 18.38
N PHE A 173 -3.24 2.04 17.50
CA PHE A 173 -2.36 3.19 17.64
C PHE A 173 -2.62 3.95 18.94
N VAL A 174 -1.59 4.64 19.42
CA VAL A 174 -1.65 5.49 20.60
C VAL A 174 -1.48 6.94 20.15
N ASP A 175 -2.37 7.80 20.59
CA ASP A 175 -2.30 9.23 20.31
C ASP A 175 -1.46 9.92 21.41
N ALA A 176 -0.62 10.87 20.97
CA ALA A 176 0.06 11.74 21.91
C ALA A 176 -0.95 12.70 22.57
N LYS A 177 -0.77 12.94 23.86
CA LYS A 177 -1.58 13.90 24.63
C LYS A 177 -0.89 15.27 24.63
N PRO A 178 -1.65 16.37 24.77
CA PRO A 178 -1.05 17.71 24.87
C PRO A 178 -0.05 17.87 26.04
N SER A 179 -0.16 17.00 27.06
CA SER A 179 0.76 16.99 28.22
C SER A 179 2.04 16.20 27.99
N ASN A 180 2.21 15.51 26.86
CA ASN A 180 3.42 14.75 26.59
C ASN A 180 4.58 15.66 26.23
N THR A 181 5.77 15.31 26.69
CA THR A 181 7.02 15.94 26.27
C THR A 181 7.37 15.57 24.83
N GLU A 182 8.24 16.32 24.18
CA GLU A 182 8.73 16.02 22.81
C GLU A 182 9.33 14.60 22.73
N ALA A 183 10.09 14.20 23.74
CA ALA A 183 10.68 12.84 23.82
C ALA A 183 9.61 11.75 23.89
N GLU A 184 8.52 11.97 24.65
CA GLU A 184 7.40 11.05 24.73
C GLU A 184 6.61 11.00 23.43
N VAL A 185 6.39 12.15 22.76
CA VAL A 185 5.73 12.20 21.43
C VAL A 185 6.54 11.39 20.42
N LYS A 186 7.86 11.60 20.37
CA LYS A 186 8.74 10.81 19.51
C LYS A 186 8.67 9.32 19.81
N GLN A 187 8.70 8.93 21.08
CA GLN A 187 8.60 7.51 21.49
C GLN A 187 7.24 6.90 21.09
N ILE A 188 6.14 7.66 21.22
CA ILE A 188 4.80 7.22 20.80
C ILE A 188 4.77 7.00 19.28
N PHE A 189 5.35 7.89 18.51
CA PHE A 189 5.46 7.75 17.06
C PHE A 189 6.25 6.48 16.68
N GLU A 190 7.43 6.28 17.25
CA GLU A 190 8.25 5.08 17.03
C GLU A 190 7.50 3.80 17.42
N ASP A 191 6.81 3.79 18.55
CA ASP A 191 5.98 2.67 18.99
C ASP A 191 4.83 2.39 18.01
N ASN A 192 4.23 3.41 17.43
CA ASN A 192 3.18 3.28 16.42
C ASN A 192 3.73 2.73 15.09
N ILE A 193 4.92 3.09 14.68
CA ILE A 193 5.61 2.48 13.52
C ILE A 193 5.82 0.99 13.75
N ILE A 194 6.30 0.59 14.94
CA ILE A 194 6.44 -0.83 15.29
C ILE A 194 5.08 -1.55 15.23
N ARG A 195 4.01 -0.94 15.80
CA ARG A 195 2.64 -1.49 15.72
C ARG A 195 2.18 -1.70 14.29
N PHE A 196 2.47 -0.74 13.41
CA PHE A 196 2.14 -0.84 11.99
C PHE A 196 2.86 -2.01 11.33
N ILE A 197 4.19 -2.11 11.49
CA ILE A 197 5.01 -3.17 10.88
C ILE A 197 4.56 -4.56 11.31
N ILE A 198 4.42 -4.80 12.62
CA ILE A 198 3.99 -6.11 13.13
C ILE A 198 2.53 -6.41 12.77
N GLY A 199 1.73 -5.36 12.61
CA GLY A 199 0.35 -5.44 12.19
C GLY A 199 0.23 -5.87 10.72
N VAL A 200 1.02 -5.29 9.83
CA VAL A 200 1.00 -5.63 8.39
C VAL A 200 1.56 -7.03 8.16
N SER A 201 2.71 -7.37 8.74
CA SER A 201 3.40 -8.64 8.49
C SER A 201 3.75 -9.40 9.78
N PRO A 202 2.78 -10.02 10.46
CA PRO A 202 3.05 -10.76 11.70
C PRO A 202 3.83 -12.05 11.50
N SER A 203 3.81 -12.60 10.30
CA SER A 203 4.53 -13.84 9.97
C SER A 203 6.00 -13.60 9.68
N MET A 204 6.39 -12.35 9.35
CA MET A 204 7.78 -11.91 9.11
C MET A 204 8.62 -12.91 8.31
N GLN A 205 8.08 -13.42 7.18
CA GLN A 205 8.73 -14.49 6.40
C GLN A 205 10.10 -14.08 5.86
N GLN A 206 10.29 -12.82 5.51
CA GLN A 206 11.54 -12.26 4.99
C GLN A 206 12.73 -12.42 5.95
N ARG A 207 12.50 -12.56 7.25
CA ARG A 207 13.56 -12.77 8.26
C ARG A 207 14.38 -14.05 8.04
N HIS A 208 13.83 -15.04 7.33
CA HIS A 208 14.46 -16.33 7.12
C HIS A 208 15.55 -16.30 6.03
N TYR A 209 15.59 -15.23 5.22
CA TYR A 209 16.57 -15.06 4.16
C TYR A 209 17.21 -13.66 4.12
N LEU A 210 16.97 -12.86 5.14
CA LEU A 210 17.68 -11.60 5.32
C LEU A 210 19.15 -11.92 5.69
N MET A 211 20.07 -11.53 4.79
CA MET A 211 21.49 -11.87 4.92
C MET A 211 22.24 -10.95 5.89
N ASP A 212 21.85 -9.69 5.94
CA ASP A 212 22.50 -8.67 6.78
C ASP A 212 21.45 -7.84 7.52
N ASN A 213 21.22 -8.15 8.79
CA ASN A 213 20.28 -7.46 9.64
C ASN A 213 20.76 -6.06 10.08
N THR A 214 22.05 -5.76 9.96
CA THR A 214 22.60 -4.43 10.28
C THR A 214 22.17 -3.37 9.27
N ARG A 215 21.70 -3.79 8.08
CA ARG A 215 21.13 -2.93 7.05
C ARG A 215 19.67 -2.57 7.28
N VAL A 216 19.03 -3.14 8.30
CA VAL A 216 17.65 -2.81 8.67
C VAL A 216 17.67 -1.82 9.82
N ASN A 217 17.52 -0.55 9.49
CA ASN A 217 17.34 0.50 10.48
C ASN A 217 16.04 1.27 10.19
N ILE A 218 14.96 0.82 10.81
CA ILE A 218 13.63 1.37 10.58
C ILE A 218 13.58 2.85 10.96
N MET A 219 14.17 3.22 12.10
CA MET A 219 14.11 4.60 12.58
C MET A 219 14.98 5.57 11.77
N ALA A 220 15.97 5.06 11.02
CA ALA A 220 16.75 5.84 10.06
C ALA A 220 16.23 5.71 8.63
N GLU A 221 15.01 5.19 8.44
CA GLU A 221 14.34 5.01 7.14
C GLU A 221 15.11 4.12 6.15
N LYS A 222 15.99 3.25 6.69
CA LYS A 222 16.82 2.34 5.90
C LYS A 222 16.30 0.92 6.02
N VAL A 223 15.43 0.53 5.08
CA VAL A 223 14.89 -0.82 4.99
C VAL A 223 15.20 -1.38 3.60
N PRO A 224 15.88 -2.55 3.52
CA PRO A 224 16.13 -3.21 2.24
C PRO A 224 14.82 -3.50 1.50
N SER A 225 14.80 -3.17 0.21
CA SER A 225 13.67 -3.44 -0.66
C SER A 225 14.17 -3.86 -2.05
N VAL A 226 13.49 -4.81 -2.66
CA VAL A 226 13.89 -5.42 -3.94
C VAL A 226 12.69 -5.56 -4.88
N CYS A 227 12.95 -5.46 -6.18
CA CYS A 227 11.93 -5.46 -7.23
C CYS A 227 10.98 -6.69 -7.17
N PRO A 228 11.42 -7.93 -6.93
CA PRO A 228 10.49 -9.08 -6.88
C PRO A 228 9.37 -8.92 -5.86
N GLY A 229 9.67 -8.36 -4.66
CA GLY A 229 8.66 -8.09 -3.65
C GLY A 229 7.64 -7.01 -4.09
N ILE A 230 8.11 -5.99 -4.81
CA ILE A 230 7.27 -4.92 -5.36
C ILE A 230 6.31 -5.47 -6.43
N SER A 231 6.84 -6.20 -7.41
CA SER A 231 6.04 -6.78 -8.49
C SER A 231 5.00 -7.78 -7.96
N LEU A 232 5.40 -8.58 -6.95
CA LEU A 232 4.48 -9.50 -6.28
C LEU A 232 3.37 -8.75 -5.53
N ALA A 233 3.72 -7.66 -4.84
CA ALA A 233 2.74 -6.82 -4.16
C ALA A 233 1.71 -6.26 -5.14
N ALA A 234 2.14 -5.77 -6.31
CA ALA A 234 1.25 -5.27 -7.34
C ALA A 234 0.31 -6.36 -7.88
N GLY A 235 0.82 -7.54 -8.18
CA GLY A 235 -0.01 -8.67 -8.65
C GLY A 235 -1.05 -9.12 -7.63
N VAL A 236 -0.63 -9.27 -6.37
CA VAL A 236 -1.54 -9.69 -5.28
C VAL A 236 -2.58 -8.61 -4.99
N LEU A 237 -2.17 -7.34 -4.87
CA LEU A 237 -3.09 -6.24 -4.58
C LEU A 237 -4.10 -6.06 -5.70
N CYS A 238 -3.65 -5.92 -6.95
CA CYS A 238 -4.55 -5.64 -8.07
C CYS A 238 -5.53 -6.80 -8.35
N SER A 239 -5.12 -8.06 -8.10
CA SER A 239 -6.05 -9.20 -8.11
C SER A 239 -7.17 -9.05 -7.06
N ASN A 240 -6.90 -8.43 -5.92
CA ASN A 240 -7.92 -8.16 -4.91
C ASN A 240 -8.71 -6.87 -5.18
N VAL A 241 -8.14 -5.89 -5.89
CA VAL A 241 -8.90 -4.74 -6.43
C VAL A 241 -9.98 -5.26 -7.39
N LEU A 242 -9.66 -6.21 -8.29
CA LEU A 242 -10.65 -6.86 -9.14
C LEU A 242 -11.79 -7.49 -8.33
N LYS A 243 -11.48 -8.22 -7.26
CA LYS A 243 -12.52 -8.84 -6.40
C LYS A 243 -13.41 -7.79 -5.72
N LEU A 244 -12.82 -6.67 -5.28
CA LEU A 244 -13.56 -5.57 -4.64
C LEU A 244 -14.50 -4.90 -5.63
N VAL A 245 -14.01 -4.56 -6.81
CA VAL A 245 -14.77 -3.88 -7.88
C VAL A 245 -15.86 -4.79 -8.44
N LEU A 246 -15.49 -6.01 -8.83
CA LEU A 246 -16.40 -6.95 -9.49
C LEU A 246 -17.29 -7.74 -8.51
N LYS A 247 -17.11 -7.52 -7.21
CA LYS A 247 -17.88 -8.20 -6.12
C LYS A 247 -17.94 -9.72 -6.28
N ARG A 248 -16.84 -10.33 -6.77
CA ARG A 248 -16.71 -11.78 -6.95
C ARG A 248 -15.41 -12.32 -6.39
N GLY A 249 -15.38 -13.62 -6.06
CA GLY A 249 -14.28 -14.26 -5.37
C GLY A 249 -14.27 -13.97 -3.86
N GLY A 250 -13.51 -14.76 -3.13
CA GLY A 250 -13.37 -14.61 -1.68
C GLY A 250 -12.42 -13.47 -1.30
N LEU A 251 -12.81 -12.60 -0.38
CA LEU A 251 -11.97 -11.56 0.20
C LEU A 251 -11.40 -12.01 1.56
N ILE A 252 -10.12 -11.75 1.77
CA ILE A 252 -9.48 -11.86 3.09
C ILE A 252 -9.34 -10.43 3.63
N GLN A 253 -10.21 -10.09 4.58
CA GLN A 253 -10.27 -8.74 5.16
C GLN A 253 -9.98 -8.76 6.66
N ALA A 254 -9.56 -7.63 7.20
CA ALA A 254 -9.24 -7.47 8.62
C ALA A 254 -10.38 -8.01 9.52
N PRO A 255 -10.06 -8.77 10.58
CA PRO A 255 -8.76 -9.00 11.20
C PRO A 255 -7.94 -10.15 10.58
N ARG A 256 -8.29 -10.63 9.40
CA ARG A 256 -7.49 -11.60 8.64
C ARG A 256 -6.64 -10.86 7.62
N GLY A 257 -5.46 -11.42 7.34
CA GLY A 257 -4.51 -10.89 6.35
C GLY A 257 -3.86 -12.02 5.57
N LEU A 258 -3.06 -11.64 4.61
CA LEU A 258 -2.35 -12.54 3.72
C LEU A 258 -0.86 -12.19 3.71
N HIS A 259 0.01 -13.20 3.75
CA HIS A 259 1.42 -13.04 3.43
C HIS A 259 1.81 -14.10 2.40
N PHE A 260 2.20 -13.65 1.22
CA PHE A 260 2.73 -14.50 0.17
C PHE A 260 4.22 -14.21 0.02
N ASP A 261 5.05 -15.23 0.18
CA ASP A 261 6.51 -15.12 0.03
C ASP A 261 6.96 -16.04 -1.09
N ALA A 262 7.40 -15.43 -2.20
CA ALA A 262 7.81 -16.16 -3.41
C ALA A 262 9.15 -16.88 -3.21
N TYR A 263 10.08 -16.31 -2.44
CA TYR A 263 11.36 -16.95 -2.18
C TYR A 263 11.22 -18.24 -1.36
N ARG A 264 10.25 -18.25 -0.45
CA ARG A 264 9.95 -19.41 0.39
C ARG A 264 8.85 -20.32 -0.19
N ASN A 265 8.25 -19.96 -1.32
CA ASN A 265 7.12 -20.67 -1.92
C ASN A 265 5.97 -20.92 -0.92
N CYS A 266 5.63 -19.92 -0.11
CA CYS A 266 4.60 -20.08 0.89
C CYS A 266 3.53 -18.98 0.86
N LEU A 267 2.29 -19.39 1.18
CA LEU A 267 1.14 -18.53 1.36
C LEU A 267 0.60 -18.72 2.78
N ILE A 268 0.62 -17.65 3.57
CA ILE A 268 0.16 -17.66 4.95
C ILE A 268 -1.06 -16.78 5.09
N LYS A 269 -2.17 -17.37 5.53
CA LYS A 269 -3.36 -16.63 5.96
C LYS A 269 -3.24 -16.37 7.45
N THR A 270 -3.24 -15.11 7.83
CA THR A 270 -3.16 -14.70 9.23
C THR A 270 -4.55 -14.37 9.77
N TRP A 271 -4.77 -14.64 11.04
CA TRP A 271 -5.97 -14.24 11.76
C TRP A 271 -5.58 -13.60 13.09
N ARG A 272 -6.06 -12.39 13.33
CA ARG A 272 -5.72 -11.60 14.51
C ARG A 272 -6.96 -11.02 15.18
N PRO A 273 -7.69 -11.86 15.91
CA PRO A 273 -8.76 -11.36 16.75
C PRO A 273 -8.15 -10.29 17.69
N PHE A 274 -8.87 -9.17 17.83
CA PHE A 274 -8.46 -8.00 18.62
C PHE A 274 -7.25 -7.21 18.07
N GLY A 275 -6.81 -7.46 16.81
CA GLY A 275 -5.69 -6.76 16.20
C GLY A 275 -4.40 -6.84 17.03
N ASN A 276 -3.71 -5.72 17.20
CA ASN A 276 -2.49 -5.65 18.01
C ASN A 276 -2.72 -5.75 19.53
N LYS A 277 -3.97 -5.77 20.01
CA LYS A 277 -4.27 -6.13 21.42
C LYS A 277 -4.12 -7.63 21.68
N ASN A 278 -4.04 -8.45 20.63
CA ASN A 278 -3.80 -9.89 20.78
C ASN A 278 -2.52 -10.18 21.57
N PRO A 279 -2.52 -11.14 22.52
CA PRO A 279 -1.35 -11.43 23.38
C PRO A 279 -0.06 -11.73 22.61
N ILE A 280 -0.14 -12.46 21.48
CA ILE A 280 1.02 -12.78 20.64
C ILE A 280 1.59 -11.48 20.01
N GLN A 281 0.73 -10.57 19.54
CA GLN A 281 1.16 -9.30 18.96
C GLN A 281 1.81 -8.40 20.02
N ARG A 282 1.27 -8.37 21.24
CA ARG A 282 1.86 -7.65 22.38
C ARG A 282 3.24 -8.18 22.73
N TRP A 283 3.40 -9.49 22.74
CA TRP A 283 4.70 -10.12 22.95
C TRP A 283 5.69 -9.76 21.85
N MET A 284 5.27 -9.84 20.57
CA MET A 284 6.10 -9.45 19.42
C MET A 284 6.52 -7.97 19.50
N PHE A 285 5.59 -7.09 19.84
CA PHE A 285 5.87 -5.66 20.02
C PHE A 285 6.96 -5.44 21.07
N ASN A 286 6.81 -6.03 22.25
CA ASN A 286 7.79 -5.89 23.32
C ASN A 286 9.17 -6.44 22.93
N LYS A 287 9.21 -7.58 22.22
CA LYS A 287 10.46 -8.18 21.73
C LYS A 287 11.17 -7.28 20.72
N ILE A 288 10.46 -6.75 19.73
CA ILE A 288 11.03 -5.85 18.73
C ILE A 288 11.50 -4.55 19.38
N LYS A 289 10.71 -3.97 20.27
CA LYS A 289 11.09 -2.77 21.03
C LYS A 289 12.37 -2.97 21.84
N ALA A 290 12.54 -4.13 22.47
CA ALA A 290 13.76 -4.46 23.19
C ALA A 290 14.98 -4.59 22.27
N LEU A 291 14.82 -5.23 21.11
CA LEU A 291 15.91 -5.36 20.11
C LEU A 291 16.35 -4.00 19.55
N LEU A 292 15.41 -3.12 19.23
CA LEU A 292 15.73 -1.77 18.72
C LEU A 292 16.46 -0.92 19.77
N LYS A 293 16.12 -1.04 21.05
CA LYS A 293 16.87 -0.37 22.13
C LYS A 293 18.30 -0.86 22.25
N GLN A 294 18.56 -2.16 22.06
CA GLN A 294 19.92 -2.72 22.07
C GLN A 294 20.77 -2.30 20.89
N GLN A 295 20.15 -1.95 19.74
CA GLN A 295 20.88 -1.44 18.57
C GLN A 295 21.21 0.06 18.67
N ALA A 296 20.52 0.80 19.55
CA ALA A 296 20.72 2.22 19.76
C ALA A 296 21.71 2.54 20.90
N SER A 297 22.05 1.55 21.74
CA SER A 297 23.10 1.59 22.78
C SER A 297 24.44 1.11 22.23
#